data_186461f7aaf7028d5ca7447f4e308f52
#
_entry.id   186461f7aaf7028d5ca7447f4e308f52
#
_cell.length_a   1.000
_cell.length_b   1.000
_cell.length_c   1.000
_cell.angle_alpha   90.00
_cell.angle_beta   90.00
_cell.angle_gamma   90.00
#
_symmetry.space_group_name_H-M   'P 1'
#
loop_
_entity.id
_entity.type
_entity.pdbx_description
1 polymer ?
#
loop_
_entity_poly.entity_id
_entity_poly.type
_entity_poly.pdbx_seq_one_letter_code
_entity_poly.pdbx_strand_id
1 'polypeptide(L)'
;MIVSFSPPIDYEVAGNRLRLLPGGLERFETLIDTIEAAQESIRVLFYMFTEDAAGTRVLHALTQAAARGVEVRVLLDEFGCGAIRPAFLDPLRDAGGMYCVFHPTISRRYLIRNHQKMVVVDGRRAIIGGANINEHYLTDEGPKHWRDLWLFIDGPAVEKLADYFDDIYLWTAHPKPLVKKLRRIIAKHSRGSGPIAWRFSGPIANSNPWPVQVVKDILAARRVDIVAAYFSPSNAMLRRIGGVVERGGEARLVTASKSDNNATIAAARFTYGRLLKRGVRVFEYQPAKLHTKLYICDDAVHIGSANFDFRSLYLNLEMMLRVEDRAFAQAMRDYVDGEVANSMEITPAVHKSKATLWRKTKWALSNFLVTTMDYTVTRRINLGQE
;
A
#
# COMPACT_ATOMS: atom_id res chain seq x y z
N MET A 1 -8.71 16.35 -19.54
CA MET A 1 -7.56 16.99 -18.87
C MET A 1 -7.45 16.32 -17.50
N ILE A 2 -6.33 15.66 -17.20
CA ILE A 2 -6.03 15.20 -15.85
C ILE A 2 -5.71 16.46 -15.06
N VAL A 3 -6.42 16.72 -13.96
CA VAL A 3 -6.10 17.85 -13.07
C VAL A 3 -4.69 17.59 -12.55
N SER A 4 -3.72 18.40 -12.96
CA SER A 4 -2.34 18.26 -12.50
C SER A 4 -2.29 18.66 -11.02
N PHE A 5 -1.71 17.81 -10.21
CA PHE A 5 -1.35 18.15 -8.85
C PHE A 5 -0.27 19.25 -8.89
N SER A 6 -0.39 20.27 -8.06
CA SER A 6 0.63 21.31 -7.91
C SER A 6 1.98 20.69 -7.50
N PRO A 7 3.12 21.37 -7.76
CA PRO A 7 4.45 20.82 -7.51
C PRO A 7 4.60 20.29 -6.08
N PRO A 8 5.48 19.31 -5.86
CA PRO A 8 5.66 18.68 -4.56
C PRO A 8 6.04 19.70 -3.50
N ILE A 9 5.18 19.86 -2.51
CA ILE A 9 5.48 20.67 -1.34
C ILE A 9 6.05 19.73 -0.29
N ASP A 10 7.20 20.09 0.28
CA ASP A 10 7.77 19.40 1.43
C ASP A 10 7.02 19.84 2.68
N TYR A 11 6.62 18.89 3.52
CA TYR A 11 5.97 19.11 4.80
C TYR A 11 6.90 18.74 5.92
N GLU A 12 7.07 19.61 6.90
CA GLU A 12 7.89 19.37 8.08
C GLU A 12 6.99 18.92 9.24
N VAL A 13 7.15 17.66 9.68
CA VAL A 13 6.41 17.11 10.80
C VAL A 13 7.37 16.42 11.77
N ALA A 14 7.45 16.91 13.01
CA ALA A 14 8.28 16.34 14.06
C ALA A 14 9.75 16.09 13.62
N GLY A 15 10.36 17.05 12.90
CA GLY A 15 11.74 16.98 12.42
C GLY A 15 11.93 16.03 11.21
N ASN A 16 10.84 15.62 10.56
CA ASN A 16 10.91 14.83 9.34
C ASN A 16 10.34 15.66 8.18
N ARG A 17 11.06 15.69 7.07
CA ARG A 17 10.59 16.20 5.79
C ARG A 17 9.85 15.12 5.06
N LEU A 18 8.59 15.41 4.70
CA LEU A 18 7.67 14.50 4.02
C LEU A 18 7.33 15.08 2.65
N ARG A 19 7.56 14.32 1.57
CA ARG A 19 7.21 14.71 0.20
C ARG A 19 6.35 13.64 -0.44
N LEU A 20 5.23 14.05 -1.03
CA LEU A 20 4.39 13.15 -1.83
C LEU A 20 4.99 12.95 -3.21
N LEU A 21 4.89 11.71 -3.71
CA LEU A 21 5.33 11.32 -5.04
C LEU A 21 4.13 10.70 -5.79
N PRO A 22 3.21 11.52 -6.34
CA PRO A 22 2.01 11.05 -7.02
C PRO A 22 2.26 10.64 -8.48
N GLY A 23 3.32 11.17 -9.13
CA GLY A 23 3.71 10.86 -10.49
C GLY A 23 4.51 9.56 -10.59
N GLY A 24 4.33 8.79 -11.67
CA GLY A 24 5.09 7.56 -11.91
C GLY A 24 6.55 7.85 -12.22
N LEU A 25 6.80 8.81 -13.11
CA LEU A 25 8.15 9.22 -13.45
C LEU A 25 8.86 9.87 -12.25
N GLU A 26 8.15 10.74 -11.51
CA GLU A 26 8.66 11.35 -10.27
C GLU A 26 9.07 10.29 -9.24
N ARG A 27 8.27 9.23 -9.07
CA ARG A 27 8.62 8.08 -8.20
C ARG A 27 9.89 7.40 -8.67
N PHE A 28 10.02 7.19 -9.98
CA PHE A 28 11.17 6.50 -10.56
C PHE A 28 12.46 7.31 -10.37
N GLU A 29 12.44 8.58 -10.75
CA GLU A 29 13.58 9.49 -10.61
C GLU A 29 14.00 9.63 -9.14
N THR A 30 13.05 9.92 -8.24
CA THR A 30 13.33 10.02 -6.79
C THR A 30 13.93 8.72 -6.23
N LEU A 31 13.47 7.55 -6.69
CA LEU A 31 14.01 6.26 -6.27
C LEU A 31 15.47 6.10 -6.71
N ILE A 32 15.77 6.38 -7.98
CA ILE A 32 17.13 6.27 -8.52
C ILE A 32 18.07 7.25 -7.81
N ASP A 33 17.69 8.53 -7.70
CA ASP A 33 18.49 9.56 -7.03
C ASP A 33 18.77 9.19 -5.58
N THR A 34 17.77 8.64 -4.87
CA THR A 34 17.92 8.23 -3.47
C THR A 34 18.91 7.07 -3.33
N ILE A 35 18.88 6.08 -4.24
CA ILE A 35 19.83 4.95 -4.28
C ILE A 35 21.24 5.43 -4.65
N GLU A 36 21.36 6.27 -5.67
CA GLU A 36 22.66 6.77 -6.15
C GLU A 36 23.36 7.64 -5.10
N ALA A 37 22.59 8.37 -4.27
CA ALA A 37 23.11 9.21 -3.18
C ALA A 37 23.47 8.45 -1.89
N ALA A 38 23.30 7.12 -1.85
CA ALA A 38 23.63 6.30 -0.68
C ALA A 38 25.14 6.26 -0.39
N GLN A 39 25.50 6.38 0.90
CA GLN A 39 26.89 6.36 1.38
C GLN A 39 27.22 5.13 2.24
N GLU A 40 26.26 4.66 3.06
CA GLU A 40 26.51 3.61 4.05
C GLU A 40 25.69 2.36 3.77
N SER A 41 24.37 2.50 3.60
CA SER A 41 23.47 1.35 3.51
C SER A 41 22.20 1.59 2.71
N ILE A 42 21.73 0.54 2.02
CA ILE A 42 20.45 0.51 1.33
C ILE A 42 19.70 -0.75 1.75
N ARG A 43 18.46 -0.58 2.20
CA ARG A 43 17.51 -1.63 2.54
C ARG A 43 16.31 -1.54 1.61
N VAL A 44 16.05 -2.59 0.85
CA VAL A 44 14.98 -2.66 -0.17
C VAL A 44 14.03 -3.78 0.17
N LEU A 45 12.75 -3.48 0.34
CA LEU A 45 11.71 -4.49 0.51
C LEU A 45 10.57 -4.21 -0.46
N PHE A 46 10.27 -5.17 -1.35
CA PHE A 46 9.14 -5.06 -2.26
C PHE A 46 8.38 -6.37 -2.40
N TYR A 47 7.04 -6.23 -2.48
CA TYR A 47 6.18 -7.35 -2.85
C TYR A 47 6.42 -7.79 -4.29
N MET A 48 6.54 -6.83 -5.22
CA MET A 48 6.80 -7.10 -6.64
C MET A 48 7.98 -6.24 -7.11
N PHE A 49 8.96 -6.94 -7.67
CA PHE A 49 10.09 -6.37 -8.40
C PHE A 49 10.13 -7.13 -9.71
N THR A 50 10.06 -6.49 -10.86
CA THR A 50 9.96 -7.17 -12.15
C THR A 50 11.22 -7.01 -12.97
N GLU A 51 11.49 -8.00 -13.82
CA GLU A 51 12.58 -7.96 -14.80
C GLU A 51 12.12 -7.23 -16.06
N ASP A 52 11.79 -5.93 -15.91
CA ASP A 52 11.45 -5.02 -17.00
C ASP A 52 12.44 -3.84 -17.06
N ALA A 53 12.18 -2.85 -17.90
CA ALA A 53 13.08 -1.71 -18.07
C ALA A 53 13.30 -0.95 -16.75
N ALA A 54 12.23 -0.71 -15.97
CA ALA A 54 12.32 -0.02 -14.70
C ALA A 54 13.06 -0.85 -13.65
N GLY A 55 12.71 -2.14 -13.51
CA GLY A 55 13.39 -3.04 -12.58
C GLY A 55 14.87 -3.25 -12.91
N THR A 56 15.21 -3.34 -14.20
CA THR A 56 16.61 -3.44 -14.65
C THR A 56 17.41 -2.19 -14.26
N ARG A 57 16.83 -0.99 -14.44
CA ARG A 57 17.49 0.27 -14.06
C ARG A 57 17.67 0.38 -12.53
N VAL A 58 16.67 -0.03 -11.75
CA VAL A 58 16.78 -0.06 -10.27
C VAL A 58 17.85 -1.05 -9.83
N LEU A 59 17.85 -2.27 -10.39
CA LEU A 59 18.88 -3.27 -10.09
C LEU A 59 20.29 -2.76 -10.42
N HIS A 60 20.44 -2.08 -11.57
CA HIS A 60 21.72 -1.47 -11.94
C HIS A 60 22.18 -0.44 -10.90
N ALA A 61 21.30 0.47 -10.46
CA ALA A 61 21.63 1.46 -9.43
C ALA A 61 22.03 0.81 -8.10
N LEU A 62 21.33 -0.25 -7.66
CA LEU A 62 21.68 -1.03 -6.45
C LEU A 62 23.03 -1.74 -6.61
N THR A 63 23.30 -2.32 -7.78
CA THR A 63 24.58 -2.97 -8.10
C THR A 63 25.73 -1.98 -8.05
N GLN A 64 25.57 -0.78 -8.63
CA GLN A 64 26.56 0.27 -8.58
C GLN A 64 26.81 0.77 -7.14
N ALA A 65 25.76 0.87 -6.33
CA ALA A 65 25.90 1.22 -4.92
C ALA A 65 26.71 0.16 -4.15
N ALA A 66 26.42 -1.12 -4.34
CA ALA A 66 27.18 -2.24 -3.75
C ALA A 66 28.65 -2.23 -4.21
N ALA A 67 28.92 -1.98 -5.49
CA ALA A 67 30.27 -1.87 -6.03
C ALA A 67 31.07 -0.68 -5.44
N ARG A 68 30.38 0.38 -4.98
CA ARG A 68 30.99 1.50 -4.22
C ARG A 68 31.26 1.16 -2.75
N GLY A 69 30.86 -0.03 -2.27
CA GLY A 69 31.03 -0.44 -0.88
C GLY A 69 29.84 -0.13 0.02
N VAL A 70 28.71 0.34 -0.54
CA VAL A 70 27.47 0.52 0.22
C VAL A 70 26.88 -0.85 0.57
N GLU A 71 26.45 -1.02 1.83
CA GLU A 71 25.77 -2.25 2.27
C GLU A 71 24.37 -2.35 1.68
N VAL A 72 24.17 -3.18 0.66
CA VAL A 72 22.87 -3.35 0.00
C VAL A 72 22.19 -4.66 0.42
N ARG A 73 20.99 -4.55 1.01
CA ARG A 73 20.14 -5.69 1.39
C ARG A 73 18.77 -5.60 0.69
N VAL A 74 18.40 -6.66 -0.03
CA VAL A 74 17.13 -6.75 -0.75
C VAL A 74 16.29 -7.89 -0.18
N LEU A 75 15.03 -7.61 0.16
CA LEU A 75 14.03 -8.58 0.59
C LEU A 75 12.86 -8.57 -0.38
N LEU A 76 12.59 -9.69 -1.02
CA LEU A 76 11.53 -9.84 -2.02
C LEU A 76 10.47 -10.85 -1.54
N ASP A 77 9.22 -10.68 -1.96
CA ASP A 77 8.19 -11.70 -1.76
C ASP A 77 8.22 -12.71 -2.92
N GLU A 78 8.32 -13.99 -2.63
CA GLU A 78 8.39 -15.08 -3.63
C GLU A 78 7.23 -15.02 -4.61
N PHE A 79 6.06 -14.72 -4.09
CA PHE A 79 4.84 -14.76 -4.88
C PHE A 79 4.71 -13.58 -5.84
N GLY A 80 5.01 -12.39 -5.34
CA GLY A 80 5.00 -11.16 -6.14
C GLY A 80 6.14 -11.11 -7.17
N CYS A 81 7.27 -11.74 -6.85
CA CYS A 81 8.48 -11.77 -7.67
C CYS A 81 8.69 -13.09 -8.44
N GLY A 82 7.72 -14.01 -8.43
CA GLY A 82 7.87 -15.35 -9.02
C GLY A 82 8.12 -15.41 -10.52
N ALA A 83 8.05 -14.28 -11.22
CA ALA A 83 8.41 -14.17 -12.63
C ALA A 83 9.88 -13.74 -12.86
N ILE A 84 10.63 -13.40 -11.81
CA ILE A 84 12.04 -13.03 -11.91
C ILE A 84 12.87 -14.29 -12.11
N ARG A 85 13.75 -14.29 -13.11
CA ARG A 85 14.74 -15.34 -13.28
C ARG A 85 15.78 -15.24 -12.14
N PRO A 86 16.22 -16.35 -11.52
CA PRO A 86 17.26 -16.31 -10.47
C PRO A 86 18.52 -15.52 -10.87
N ALA A 87 18.98 -15.67 -12.11
CA ALA A 87 20.14 -14.97 -12.65
C ALA A 87 19.97 -13.43 -12.74
N PHE A 88 18.75 -12.92 -12.65
CA PHE A 88 18.51 -11.46 -12.70
C PHE A 88 19.19 -10.72 -11.54
N LEU A 89 19.25 -11.33 -10.37
CA LEU A 89 19.87 -10.72 -9.18
C LEU A 89 21.37 -11.05 -9.02
N ASP A 90 21.95 -11.87 -9.91
CA ASP A 90 23.36 -12.24 -9.84
C ASP A 90 24.31 -11.03 -9.88
N PRO A 91 24.11 -9.99 -10.74
CA PRO A 91 24.97 -8.82 -10.75
C PRO A 91 25.06 -8.12 -9.38
N LEU A 92 23.94 -8.03 -8.66
CA LEU A 92 23.93 -7.46 -7.31
C LEU A 92 24.74 -8.30 -6.32
N ARG A 93 24.58 -9.64 -6.36
CA ARG A 93 25.31 -10.55 -5.50
C ARG A 93 26.81 -10.49 -5.79
N ASP A 94 27.18 -10.49 -7.07
CA ASP A 94 28.59 -10.47 -7.51
C ASP A 94 29.28 -9.15 -7.13
N ALA A 95 28.52 -8.05 -7.00
CA ALA A 95 28.98 -6.77 -6.48
C ALA A 95 29.01 -6.70 -4.93
N GLY A 96 28.68 -7.77 -4.22
CA GLY A 96 28.69 -7.83 -2.74
C GLY A 96 27.35 -7.50 -2.08
N GLY A 97 26.31 -7.22 -2.83
CA GLY A 97 24.96 -7.04 -2.28
C GLY A 97 24.32 -8.37 -1.83
N MET A 98 23.38 -8.28 -0.92
CA MET A 98 22.70 -9.43 -0.34
C MET A 98 21.21 -9.39 -0.67
N TYR A 99 20.64 -10.56 -0.94
CA TYR A 99 19.18 -10.65 -1.04
C TYR A 99 18.65 -11.90 -0.34
N CYS A 100 17.41 -11.82 0.12
CA CYS A 100 16.64 -12.97 0.54
C CYS A 100 15.19 -12.89 0.03
N VAL A 101 14.55 -14.04 -0.01
CA VAL A 101 13.19 -14.18 -0.52
C VAL A 101 12.28 -14.64 0.61
N PHE A 102 11.20 -13.91 0.81
CA PHE A 102 10.15 -14.29 1.74
C PHE A 102 9.35 -15.47 1.16
N HIS A 103 9.64 -16.67 1.65
CA HIS A 103 8.95 -17.91 1.26
C HIS A 103 7.88 -18.26 2.28
N PRO A 104 6.59 -18.17 1.96
CA PRO A 104 5.57 -18.77 2.79
C PRO A 104 5.62 -20.29 2.61
N THR A 105 6.22 -21.03 3.55
CA THR A 105 6.24 -22.49 3.53
C THR A 105 4.83 -23.09 3.51
N ILE A 106 4.66 -24.28 2.85
CA ILE A 106 3.43 -25.04 2.70
C ILE A 106 2.81 -25.29 4.10
N SER A 107 1.81 -24.50 4.49
CA SER A 107 0.94 -24.66 5.66
C SER A 107 -0.02 -23.46 5.72
N ARG A 108 -0.64 -23.18 6.86
CA ARG A 108 -1.40 -21.92 7.09
C ARG A 108 -0.60 -20.64 6.75
N ARG A 109 0.74 -20.73 6.69
CA ARG A 109 1.66 -19.64 6.29
C ARG A 109 1.64 -19.36 4.78
N TYR A 110 1.24 -20.30 3.94
CA TYR A 110 1.14 -20.11 2.48
C TYR A 110 0.20 -18.95 2.10
N LEU A 111 -0.72 -18.57 2.98
CA LEU A 111 -1.62 -17.43 2.77
C LEU A 111 -1.01 -16.07 3.13
N ILE A 112 0.13 -16.04 3.84
CA ILE A 112 0.79 -14.78 4.24
C ILE A 112 1.64 -14.28 3.08
N ARG A 113 1.55 -12.98 2.77
CA ARG A 113 2.42 -12.27 1.81
C ARG A 113 3.16 -11.15 2.51
N ASN A 114 4.36 -10.89 2.10
CA ASN A 114 5.03 -9.65 2.47
C ASN A 114 4.65 -8.57 1.45
N HIS A 115 3.54 -7.88 1.72
CA HIS A 115 2.99 -6.89 0.79
C HIS A 115 3.53 -5.47 1.04
N GLN A 116 4.59 -5.34 1.83
CA GLN A 116 5.26 -4.08 2.14
C GLN A 116 6.09 -3.58 0.95
N LYS A 117 6.29 -2.26 0.86
CA LYS A 117 7.13 -1.62 -0.15
C LYS A 117 7.87 -0.48 0.52
N MET A 118 9.19 -0.61 0.60
CA MET A 118 10.07 0.42 1.15
C MET A 118 11.46 0.35 0.55
N VAL A 119 12.08 1.52 0.48
CA VAL A 119 13.52 1.69 0.37
C VAL A 119 13.96 2.55 1.53
N VAL A 120 15.02 2.16 2.22
CA VAL A 120 15.63 2.93 3.31
C VAL A 120 17.10 3.11 2.97
N VAL A 121 17.57 4.36 2.99
CA VAL A 121 18.94 4.73 2.67
C VAL A 121 19.58 5.43 3.87
N ASP A 122 20.74 4.94 4.28
CA ASP A 122 21.59 5.47 5.36
C ASP A 122 20.85 5.66 6.70
N GLY A 123 19.76 4.87 6.91
CA GLY A 123 18.93 4.99 8.11
C GLY A 123 18.18 6.32 8.26
N ARG A 124 18.25 7.21 7.28
CA ARG A 124 17.74 8.58 7.35
C ARG A 124 16.70 8.93 6.30
N ARG A 125 16.86 8.43 5.07
CA ARG A 125 15.91 8.66 3.97
C ARG A 125 15.13 7.40 3.68
N ALA A 126 13.84 7.53 3.41
CA ALA A 126 13.01 6.41 3.02
C ALA A 126 12.01 6.79 1.93
N ILE A 127 11.63 5.80 1.12
CA ILE A 127 10.51 5.85 0.21
C ILE A 127 9.57 4.71 0.59
N ILE A 128 8.29 5.02 0.79
CA ILE A 128 7.26 4.03 1.15
C ILE A 128 5.98 4.26 0.34
N GLY A 129 5.11 3.26 0.25
CA GLY A 129 3.77 3.45 -0.32
C GLY A 129 3.18 2.21 -0.97
N GLY A 130 2.31 2.40 -1.95
CA GLY A 130 1.57 1.33 -2.62
C GLY A 130 2.25 0.74 -3.84
N ALA A 131 2.99 1.55 -4.62
CA ALA A 131 3.57 1.16 -5.90
C ALA A 131 4.69 0.13 -5.76
N ASN A 132 4.79 -0.75 -6.74
CA ASN A 132 5.86 -1.76 -6.85
C ASN A 132 6.96 -1.28 -7.80
N ILE A 133 8.08 -2.00 -7.86
CA ILE A 133 9.13 -1.81 -8.87
C ILE A 133 8.71 -2.56 -10.13
N ASN A 134 8.03 -1.84 -11.00
CA ASN A 134 7.53 -2.31 -12.29
C ASN A 134 7.30 -1.09 -13.19
N GLU A 135 7.53 -1.20 -14.49
CA GLU A 135 7.38 -0.09 -15.44
C GLU A 135 6.00 0.58 -15.39
N HIS A 136 4.92 -0.19 -15.17
CA HIS A 136 3.57 0.36 -15.12
C HIS A 136 3.29 1.23 -13.89
N TYR A 137 4.06 1.09 -12.81
CA TYR A 137 3.98 1.94 -11.62
C TYR A 137 4.95 3.12 -11.67
N LEU A 138 6.00 3.02 -12.49
CA LEU A 138 7.10 3.99 -12.55
C LEU A 138 7.08 4.79 -13.86
N THR A 139 5.89 5.01 -14.41
CA THR A 139 5.60 5.86 -15.58
C THR A 139 4.25 6.54 -15.40
N ASP A 140 4.04 7.66 -16.06
CA ASP A 140 2.75 8.35 -16.15
C ASP A 140 2.05 8.13 -17.49
N GLU A 141 2.65 7.35 -18.38
CA GLU A 141 2.20 7.15 -19.75
C GLU A 141 1.71 5.73 -20.00
N GLY A 142 0.92 5.61 -21.08
CA GLY A 142 0.45 4.33 -21.60
C GLY A 142 -0.85 3.84 -20.93
N PRO A 143 -1.56 2.93 -21.62
CA PRO A 143 -2.89 2.47 -21.19
C PRO A 143 -2.86 1.54 -19.97
N LYS A 144 -1.67 1.06 -19.59
CA LYS A 144 -1.48 0.12 -18.47
C LYS A 144 -0.91 0.77 -17.22
N HIS A 145 -0.64 2.08 -17.22
CA HIS A 145 -0.08 2.74 -16.04
C HIS A 145 -1.00 2.67 -14.83
N TRP A 146 -0.40 2.69 -13.64
CA TRP A 146 -1.09 2.66 -12.37
C TRP A 146 -0.99 4.00 -11.65
N ARG A 147 -2.14 4.53 -11.24
CA ARG A 147 -2.22 5.67 -10.33
C ARG A 147 -1.95 5.19 -8.92
N ASP A 148 -0.83 5.60 -8.35
CA ASP A 148 -0.43 5.25 -6.99
C ASP A 148 0.26 6.42 -6.29
N LEU A 149 0.58 6.25 -5.02
CA LEU A 149 1.20 7.27 -4.20
C LEU A 149 2.36 6.67 -3.41
N TRP A 150 3.54 7.30 -3.51
CA TRP A 150 4.64 7.13 -2.58
C TRP A 150 4.81 8.36 -1.70
N LEU A 151 5.43 8.15 -0.55
CA LEU A 151 5.91 9.18 0.35
C LEU A 151 7.42 9.05 0.49
N PHE A 152 8.14 10.11 0.19
CA PHE A 152 9.54 10.28 0.56
C PHE A 152 9.62 10.88 1.96
N ILE A 153 10.52 10.37 2.79
CA ILE A 153 10.74 10.76 4.17
C ILE A 153 12.23 11.00 4.36
N ASP A 154 12.61 12.15 4.92
CA ASP A 154 13.98 12.42 5.38
C ASP A 154 13.90 12.87 6.84
N GLY A 155 14.43 12.08 7.76
CA GLY A 155 14.41 12.43 9.17
C GLY A 155 14.41 11.25 10.15
N PRO A 156 14.27 11.52 11.45
CA PRO A 156 14.47 10.54 12.52
C PRO A 156 13.44 9.39 12.54
N ALA A 157 12.27 9.54 11.90
CA ALA A 157 11.29 8.45 11.83
C ALA A 157 11.80 7.26 11.02
N VAL A 158 12.80 7.47 10.16
CA VAL A 158 13.35 6.43 9.27
C VAL A 158 14.20 5.40 10.01
N GLU A 159 14.86 5.77 11.10
CA GLU A 159 15.66 4.86 11.91
C GLU A 159 14.85 3.65 12.39
N LYS A 160 13.62 3.88 12.89
CA LYS A 160 12.72 2.80 13.29
C LYS A 160 12.31 1.88 12.13
N LEU A 161 12.23 2.43 10.93
CA LEU A 161 11.92 1.65 9.74
C LEU A 161 13.11 0.79 9.32
N ALA A 162 14.34 1.32 9.44
CA ALA A 162 15.58 0.56 9.24
C ALA A 162 15.68 -0.63 10.20
N ASP A 163 15.46 -0.40 11.50
CA ASP A 163 15.43 -1.44 12.53
C ASP A 163 14.38 -2.52 12.25
N TYR A 164 13.19 -2.09 11.79
CA TYR A 164 12.13 -3.01 11.43
C TYR A 164 12.55 -3.88 10.23
N PHE A 165 13.13 -3.27 9.19
CA PHE A 165 13.62 -4.03 8.04
C PHE A 165 14.65 -5.09 8.47
N ASP A 166 15.63 -4.71 9.30
CA ASP A 166 16.68 -5.64 9.75
C ASP A 166 16.09 -6.82 10.54
N ASP A 167 15.14 -6.56 11.44
CA ASP A 167 14.45 -7.62 12.18
C ASP A 167 13.64 -8.56 11.25
N ILE A 168 12.96 -8.03 10.22
CA ILE A 168 12.20 -8.83 9.24
C ILE A 168 13.13 -9.58 8.30
N TYR A 169 14.23 -8.96 7.85
CA TYR A 169 15.23 -9.60 7.00
C TYR A 169 15.84 -10.82 7.71
N LEU A 170 16.31 -10.64 8.95
CA LEU A 170 16.88 -11.73 9.77
C LEU A 170 15.84 -12.80 10.10
N TRP A 171 14.58 -12.42 10.30
CA TRP A 171 13.51 -13.39 10.49
C TRP A 171 13.25 -14.21 9.22
N THR A 172 13.27 -13.57 8.06
CA THR A 172 13.07 -14.22 6.75
C THR A 172 14.22 -15.14 6.39
N ALA A 173 15.46 -14.70 6.61
CA ALA A 173 16.66 -15.49 6.33
C ALA A 173 16.84 -16.71 7.27
N HIS A 174 16.09 -16.76 8.39
CA HIS A 174 16.20 -17.87 9.34
C HIS A 174 15.62 -19.18 8.75
N PRO A 175 16.33 -20.32 8.79
CA PRO A 175 15.88 -21.59 8.19
C PRO A 175 14.51 -22.09 8.70
N LYS A 176 14.16 -21.73 9.94
CA LYS A 176 12.87 -22.10 10.57
C LYS A 176 12.24 -20.86 11.24
N PRO A 177 11.69 -19.90 10.47
CA PRO A 177 11.16 -18.68 11.03
C PRO A 177 9.88 -18.94 11.81
N LEU A 178 9.82 -18.50 13.08
CA LEU A 178 8.68 -18.71 13.95
C LEU A 178 7.69 -17.56 13.85
N VAL A 179 6.40 -17.84 13.60
CA VAL A 179 5.32 -16.83 13.57
C VAL A 179 5.21 -16.06 14.88
N LYS A 180 5.48 -16.69 16.02
CA LYS A 180 5.51 -16.02 17.33
C LYS A 180 6.57 -14.89 17.37
N LYS A 181 7.77 -15.11 16.76
CA LYS A 181 8.80 -14.09 16.65
C LYS A 181 8.35 -12.95 15.73
N LEU A 182 7.75 -13.27 14.58
CA LEU A 182 7.18 -12.29 13.67
C LEU A 182 6.16 -11.37 14.37
N ARG A 183 5.23 -11.95 15.13
CA ARG A 183 4.25 -11.17 15.91
C ARG A 183 4.90 -10.23 16.92
N ARG A 184 6.00 -10.65 17.55
CA ARG A 184 6.77 -9.79 18.46
C ARG A 184 7.47 -8.65 17.72
N ILE A 185 8.04 -8.90 16.54
CA ILE A 185 8.65 -7.87 15.68
C ILE A 185 7.60 -6.80 15.31
N ILE A 186 6.44 -7.23 14.79
CA ILE A 186 5.33 -6.33 14.45
C ILE A 186 4.91 -5.48 15.66
N ALA A 187 4.71 -6.11 16.82
CA ALA A 187 4.31 -5.42 18.04
C ALA A 187 5.40 -4.45 18.55
N LYS A 188 6.68 -4.85 18.52
CA LYS A 188 7.83 -4.02 18.92
C LYS A 188 7.88 -2.71 18.11
N HIS A 189 7.87 -2.82 16.79
CA HIS A 189 8.06 -1.67 15.90
C HIS A 189 6.79 -0.84 15.69
N SER A 190 5.62 -1.36 16.06
CA SER A 190 4.36 -0.59 16.07
C SER A 190 4.13 0.18 17.38
N ARG A 191 5.03 0.06 18.36
CA ARG A 191 4.97 0.84 19.60
C ARG A 191 5.44 2.27 19.30
N GLY A 192 4.74 3.21 19.86
CA GLY A 192 5.06 4.63 19.77
C GLY A 192 3.78 5.45 19.71
N SER A 193 3.88 6.61 20.30
CA SER A 193 2.89 7.69 20.26
C SER A 193 3.60 8.93 19.74
N GLY A 194 2.84 9.90 19.26
CA GLY A 194 3.37 11.14 18.72
C GLY A 194 2.85 11.41 17.31
N PRO A 195 3.27 12.56 16.74
CA PRO A 195 2.74 12.99 15.44
C PRO A 195 3.14 12.07 14.29
N ILE A 196 4.23 11.31 14.40
CA ILE A 196 4.62 10.31 13.40
C ILE A 196 4.80 8.95 14.08
N ALA A 197 4.13 7.93 13.56
CA ALA A 197 4.18 6.60 14.13
C ALA A 197 3.99 5.49 13.08
N TRP A 198 4.91 4.54 13.05
CA TRP A 198 4.77 3.33 12.24
C TRP A 198 3.70 2.42 12.82
N ARG A 199 2.89 1.84 11.95
CA ARG A 199 1.90 0.81 12.26
C ARG A 199 2.02 -0.32 11.27
N PHE A 200 2.46 -1.46 11.76
CA PHE A 200 2.59 -2.66 10.94
C PHE A 200 1.38 -3.56 11.15
N SER A 201 1.06 -4.37 10.16
CA SER A 201 0.09 -5.45 10.30
C SER A 201 0.69 -6.79 9.85
N GLY A 202 0.02 -7.88 10.25
CA GLY A 202 0.47 -9.24 9.94
C GLY A 202 -0.51 -10.28 10.47
N PRO A 203 -0.11 -11.55 10.59
CA PRO A 203 -0.96 -12.64 11.03
C PRO A 203 -1.21 -12.58 12.56
N ILE A 204 -1.86 -11.51 13.01
CA ILE A 204 -2.22 -11.24 14.42
C ILE A 204 -3.75 -11.07 14.48
N ALA A 205 -4.45 -11.88 15.30
CA ALA A 205 -5.90 -11.92 15.29
C ALA A 205 -6.54 -10.61 15.84
N ASN A 206 -6.47 -10.36 17.15
CA ASN A 206 -7.30 -9.33 17.79
C ASN A 206 -6.58 -8.02 18.14
N SER A 207 -5.26 -7.99 18.07
CA SER A 207 -4.43 -6.84 18.46
C SER A 207 -3.48 -6.38 17.36
N ASN A 208 -3.92 -6.50 16.12
CA ASN A 208 -3.12 -6.12 14.96
C ASN A 208 -2.96 -4.59 14.93
N PRO A 209 -1.74 -4.06 15.05
CA PRO A 209 -1.53 -2.65 15.39
C PRO A 209 -2.18 -1.65 14.41
N TRP A 210 -2.03 -1.85 13.09
CA TRP A 210 -2.63 -0.90 12.14
C TRP A 210 -4.16 -0.96 12.12
N PRO A 211 -4.83 -2.13 11.97
CA PRO A 211 -6.28 -2.21 12.05
C PRO A 211 -6.88 -1.61 13.33
N VAL A 212 -6.24 -1.83 14.47
CA VAL A 212 -6.69 -1.25 15.75
C VAL A 212 -6.58 0.28 15.70
N GLN A 213 -5.46 0.80 15.22
CA GLN A 213 -5.24 2.24 15.16
C GLN A 213 -6.20 2.94 14.19
N VAL A 214 -6.34 2.44 12.96
CA VAL A 214 -7.24 3.06 11.98
C VAL A 214 -8.71 3.02 12.42
N VAL A 215 -9.13 1.95 13.11
CA VAL A 215 -10.46 1.90 13.73
C VAL A 215 -10.63 2.97 14.78
N LYS A 216 -9.63 3.17 15.66
CA LYS A 216 -9.67 4.21 16.68
C LYS A 216 -9.80 5.59 16.05
N ASP A 217 -9.01 5.87 15.02
CA ASP A 217 -9.03 7.17 14.33
C ASP A 217 -10.38 7.39 13.61
N ILE A 218 -10.95 6.39 12.92
CA ILE A 218 -12.28 6.49 12.28
C ILE A 218 -13.39 6.75 13.32
N LEU A 219 -13.33 6.09 14.48
CA LEU A 219 -14.35 6.26 15.52
C LEU A 219 -14.33 7.66 16.17
N ALA A 220 -13.16 8.27 16.24
CA ALA A 220 -12.99 9.63 16.77
C ALA A 220 -13.32 10.72 15.74
N ALA A 221 -13.15 10.43 14.45
CA ALA A 221 -13.19 11.41 13.39
C ALA A 221 -14.60 11.95 13.10
N ARG A 222 -14.64 13.21 12.64
CA ARG A 222 -15.78 13.88 12.00
C ARG A 222 -15.67 13.90 10.49
N ARG A 223 -14.46 13.83 9.95
CA ARG A 223 -14.24 13.75 8.50
C ARG A 223 -13.29 12.59 8.17
N VAL A 224 -13.77 11.70 7.30
CA VAL A 224 -13.00 10.54 6.84
C VAL A 224 -12.92 10.50 5.33
N ASP A 225 -11.70 10.47 4.78
CA ASP A 225 -11.44 10.27 3.37
C ASP A 225 -10.64 8.96 3.19
N ILE A 226 -11.14 8.07 2.34
CA ILE A 226 -10.53 6.77 2.06
C ILE A 226 -10.24 6.69 0.57
N VAL A 227 -8.96 6.51 0.21
CA VAL A 227 -8.56 6.09 -1.15
C VAL A 227 -8.01 4.68 -1.04
N ALA A 228 -8.70 3.72 -1.65
CA ALA A 228 -8.34 2.32 -1.55
C ALA A 228 -8.52 1.60 -2.90
N ALA A 229 -7.43 1.07 -3.43
CA ALA A 229 -7.44 0.27 -4.66
C ALA A 229 -8.37 -0.94 -4.53
N TYR A 230 -8.22 -1.67 -3.43
CA TYR A 230 -9.08 -2.81 -3.08
C TYR A 230 -9.81 -2.49 -1.78
N PHE A 231 -11.14 -2.57 -1.86
CA PHE A 231 -12.02 -2.21 -0.74
C PHE A 231 -13.07 -3.30 -0.52
N SER A 232 -12.82 -4.14 0.47
CA SER A 232 -13.75 -5.19 0.89
C SER A 232 -13.63 -5.48 2.38
N PRO A 233 -13.85 -4.47 3.25
CA PRO A 233 -13.74 -4.65 4.68
C PRO A 233 -14.95 -5.39 5.25
N SER A 234 -14.83 -5.80 6.51
CA SER A 234 -15.92 -6.44 7.25
C SER A 234 -17.14 -5.51 7.43
N ASN A 235 -18.30 -6.12 7.65
CA ASN A 235 -19.53 -5.36 7.94
C ASN A 235 -19.38 -4.44 9.18
N ALA A 236 -18.60 -4.85 10.16
CA ALA A 236 -18.30 -4.02 11.33
C ALA A 236 -17.54 -2.74 10.94
N MET A 237 -16.58 -2.86 10.01
CA MET A 237 -15.83 -1.72 9.50
C MET A 237 -16.71 -0.79 8.66
N LEU A 238 -17.57 -1.33 7.79
CA LEU A 238 -18.55 -0.53 7.04
C LEU A 238 -19.48 0.26 7.96
N ARG A 239 -19.92 -0.33 9.08
CA ARG A 239 -20.73 0.37 10.09
C ARG A 239 -19.95 1.50 10.75
N ARG A 240 -18.65 1.32 11.06
CA ARG A 240 -17.82 2.37 11.66
C ARG A 240 -17.63 3.55 10.72
N ILE A 241 -17.36 3.29 9.44
CA ILE A 241 -17.23 4.34 8.42
C ILE A 241 -18.56 5.10 8.27
N GLY A 242 -19.70 4.39 8.11
CA GLY A 242 -21.01 5.01 8.02
C GLY A 242 -21.42 5.76 9.29
N GLY A 243 -20.98 5.28 10.46
CA GLY A 243 -21.21 5.91 11.75
C GLY A 243 -20.61 7.31 11.87
N VAL A 244 -19.60 7.65 11.05
CA VAL A 244 -19.07 9.04 10.98
C VAL A 244 -20.18 9.97 10.49
N VAL A 245 -20.86 9.61 9.41
CA VAL A 245 -21.95 10.42 8.83
C VAL A 245 -23.18 10.43 9.76
N GLU A 246 -23.51 9.30 10.38
CA GLU A 246 -24.62 9.20 11.34
C GLU A 246 -24.42 10.10 12.58
N ARG A 247 -23.17 10.46 12.90
CA ARG A 247 -22.81 11.42 13.95
C ARG A 247 -22.71 12.88 13.46
N GLY A 248 -23.17 13.17 12.22
CA GLY A 248 -23.14 14.50 11.63
C GLY A 248 -21.80 14.89 10.99
N GLY A 249 -20.92 13.92 10.77
CA GLY A 249 -19.65 14.10 10.05
C GLY A 249 -19.76 13.79 8.56
N GLU A 250 -18.62 13.70 7.89
CA GLU A 250 -18.49 13.41 6.45
C GLU A 250 -17.59 12.19 6.21
N ALA A 251 -17.98 11.36 5.24
CA ALA A 251 -17.13 10.24 4.80
C ALA A 251 -17.16 10.10 3.28
N ARG A 252 -15.97 10.00 2.67
CA ARG A 252 -15.79 9.78 1.23
C ARG A 252 -14.93 8.53 1.00
N LEU A 253 -15.28 7.77 -0.06
CA LEU A 253 -14.55 6.61 -0.52
C LEU A 253 -14.23 6.77 -2.01
N VAL A 254 -12.95 6.76 -2.36
CA VAL A 254 -12.48 6.65 -3.75
C VAL A 254 -11.92 5.26 -3.99
N THR A 255 -12.44 4.56 -5.00
CA THR A 255 -12.00 3.21 -5.36
C THR A 255 -11.65 3.11 -6.84
N ALA A 256 -11.08 1.98 -7.24
CA ALA A 256 -10.76 1.71 -8.63
C ALA A 256 -12.01 1.39 -9.47
N SER A 257 -12.16 2.02 -10.64
CA SER A 257 -13.10 1.58 -11.68
C SER A 257 -12.51 0.49 -12.59
N LYS A 258 -11.18 0.44 -12.69
CA LYS A 258 -10.37 -0.48 -13.50
C LYS A 258 -9.32 -1.15 -12.61
N SER A 259 -9.10 -2.45 -12.79
CA SER A 259 -8.08 -3.23 -12.06
C SER A 259 -7.58 -4.36 -12.97
N ASP A 260 -6.46 -4.95 -12.60
CA ASP A 260 -6.00 -6.23 -13.13
C ASP A 260 -6.80 -7.43 -12.56
N ASN A 261 -7.60 -7.19 -11.53
CA ASN A 261 -8.47 -8.19 -10.90
C ASN A 261 -9.90 -7.66 -10.76
N ASN A 262 -10.76 -8.03 -11.72
CA ASN A 262 -12.17 -7.63 -11.73
C ASN A 262 -12.97 -8.12 -10.51
N ALA A 263 -12.52 -9.17 -9.81
CA ALA A 263 -13.17 -9.65 -8.60
C ALA A 263 -13.05 -8.64 -7.45
N THR A 264 -11.94 -7.88 -7.37
CA THR A 264 -11.75 -6.84 -6.33
C THR A 264 -12.69 -5.66 -6.54
N ILE A 265 -12.92 -5.25 -7.81
CA ILE A 265 -13.91 -4.23 -8.15
C ILE A 265 -15.33 -4.71 -7.81
N ALA A 266 -15.66 -5.94 -8.17
CA ALA A 266 -16.97 -6.52 -7.87
C ALA A 266 -17.20 -6.64 -6.34
N ALA A 267 -16.17 -7.01 -5.58
CA ALA A 267 -16.21 -7.04 -4.12
C ALA A 267 -16.41 -5.65 -3.51
N ALA A 268 -15.74 -4.61 -4.03
CA ALA A 268 -15.96 -3.23 -3.61
C ALA A 268 -17.41 -2.79 -3.87
N ARG A 269 -17.92 -3.02 -5.07
CA ARG A 269 -19.31 -2.70 -5.48
C ARG A 269 -20.37 -3.39 -4.62
N PHE A 270 -20.07 -4.57 -4.09
CA PHE A 270 -20.94 -5.26 -3.13
C PHE A 270 -21.12 -4.46 -1.83
N THR A 271 -20.13 -3.70 -1.42
CA THR A 271 -20.16 -2.91 -0.18
C THR A 271 -20.88 -1.57 -0.33
N TYR A 272 -20.95 -1.01 -1.55
CA TYR A 272 -21.45 0.34 -1.79
C TYR A 272 -22.86 0.59 -1.28
N GLY A 273 -23.78 -0.35 -1.50
CA GLY A 273 -25.16 -0.19 -1.04
C GLY A 273 -25.30 0.04 0.47
N ARG A 274 -24.39 -0.52 1.27
CA ARG A 274 -24.36 -0.32 2.72
C ARG A 274 -23.81 1.05 3.12
N LEU A 275 -22.81 1.52 2.38
CA LEU A 275 -22.18 2.85 2.61
C LEU A 275 -23.12 3.97 2.16
N LEU A 276 -23.68 3.86 0.96
CA LEU A 276 -24.63 4.84 0.39
C LEU A 276 -25.87 5.03 1.25
N LYS A 277 -26.42 3.93 1.82
CA LYS A 277 -27.55 3.99 2.76
C LYS A 277 -27.25 4.80 4.03
N ARG A 278 -25.97 4.94 4.39
CA ARG A 278 -25.49 5.69 5.56
C ARG A 278 -24.98 7.09 5.21
N GLY A 279 -25.17 7.53 3.96
CA GLY A 279 -24.76 8.83 3.48
C GLY A 279 -23.28 8.98 3.13
N VAL A 280 -22.51 7.89 3.11
CA VAL A 280 -21.10 7.92 2.65
C VAL A 280 -21.08 8.16 1.14
N ARG A 281 -20.29 9.14 0.68
CA ARG A 281 -20.11 9.39 -0.75
C ARG A 281 -19.09 8.43 -1.33
N VAL A 282 -19.40 7.84 -2.47
CA VAL A 282 -18.57 6.83 -3.14
C VAL A 282 -18.20 7.27 -4.54
N PHE A 283 -16.93 7.16 -4.89
CA PHE A 283 -16.35 7.58 -6.16
C PHE A 283 -15.57 6.43 -6.80
N GLU A 284 -15.69 6.26 -8.12
CA GLU A 284 -14.86 5.34 -8.91
C GLU A 284 -13.91 6.14 -9.80
N TYR A 285 -12.60 6.06 -9.54
CA TYR A 285 -11.56 6.72 -10.33
C TYR A 285 -11.52 6.20 -11.77
N GLN A 286 -11.52 7.09 -12.76
CA GLN A 286 -11.75 6.71 -14.17
C GLN A 286 -10.48 6.65 -15.03
N PRO A 287 -9.48 7.56 -14.93
CA PRO A 287 -8.43 7.69 -15.93
C PRO A 287 -7.55 6.44 -16.07
N ALA A 288 -7.10 5.89 -14.94
CA ALA A 288 -6.14 4.78 -14.89
C ALA A 288 -6.56 3.72 -13.88
N LYS A 289 -5.75 2.66 -13.74
CA LYS A 289 -5.91 1.70 -12.65
C LYS A 289 -5.45 2.36 -11.35
N LEU A 290 -6.37 2.58 -10.41
CA LEU A 290 -6.05 3.14 -9.09
C LEU A 290 -5.42 2.06 -8.20
N HIS A 291 -4.28 2.41 -7.55
CA HIS A 291 -3.63 1.53 -6.59
C HIS A 291 -3.21 2.24 -5.29
N THR A 292 -3.55 3.49 -5.11
CA THR A 292 -3.29 4.29 -3.91
C THR A 292 -3.95 3.71 -2.66
N LYS A 293 -3.25 3.79 -1.53
CA LYS A 293 -3.72 3.44 -0.18
C LYS A 293 -3.47 4.63 0.75
N LEU A 294 -4.53 5.41 0.98
CA LEU A 294 -4.49 6.64 1.77
C LEU A 294 -5.78 6.75 2.59
N TYR A 295 -5.65 6.97 3.90
CA TYR A 295 -6.77 7.10 4.82
C TYR A 295 -6.56 8.32 5.69
N ILE A 296 -7.52 9.25 5.67
CA ILE A 296 -7.44 10.50 6.40
C ILE A 296 -8.62 10.55 7.37
N CYS A 297 -8.34 10.68 8.65
CA CYS A 297 -9.30 10.75 9.73
C CYS A 297 -9.04 12.05 10.52
N ASP A 298 -9.78 13.11 10.24
CA ASP A 298 -9.48 14.48 10.69
C ASP A 298 -8.00 14.83 10.41
N ASP A 299 -7.18 15.07 11.41
CA ASP A 299 -5.76 15.43 11.26
C ASP A 299 -4.83 14.20 11.23
N ALA A 300 -5.36 12.98 11.34
CA ALA A 300 -4.59 11.75 11.25
C ALA A 300 -4.61 11.16 9.84
N VAL A 301 -3.44 11.04 9.24
CA VAL A 301 -3.22 10.46 7.90
C VAL A 301 -2.55 9.11 8.04
N HIS A 302 -3.06 8.10 7.34
CA HIS A 302 -2.41 6.79 7.18
C HIS A 302 -2.04 6.60 5.72
N ILE A 303 -0.76 6.40 5.43
CA ILE A 303 -0.22 6.16 4.09
C ILE A 303 0.75 4.98 4.10
N GLY A 304 0.68 4.11 3.10
CA GLY A 304 1.57 2.94 3.00
C GLY A 304 1.10 1.87 2.04
N SER A 305 1.31 0.60 2.41
CA SER A 305 1.10 -0.54 1.51
C SER A 305 -0.28 -1.20 1.63
N ALA A 306 -1.01 -0.97 2.74
CA ALA A 306 -2.18 -1.76 3.10
C ALA A 306 -3.44 -1.32 2.35
N ASN A 307 -4.09 -2.25 1.64
CA ASN A 307 -5.45 -2.08 1.14
C ASN A 307 -6.49 -2.16 2.28
N PHE A 308 -7.72 -1.76 1.99
CA PHE A 308 -8.80 -1.82 2.97
C PHE A 308 -9.63 -3.09 2.79
N ASP A 309 -8.97 -4.23 2.86
CA ASP A 309 -9.53 -5.56 2.71
C ASP A 309 -9.10 -6.51 3.85
N PHE A 310 -9.73 -7.68 3.91
CA PHE A 310 -9.47 -8.64 4.99
C PHE A 310 -8.01 -9.11 5.03
N ARG A 311 -7.36 -9.29 3.87
CA ARG A 311 -5.99 -9.80 3.80
C ARG A 311 -4.99 -8.78 4.33
N SER A 312 -5.10 -7.52 3.88
CA SER A 312 -4.23 -6.44 4.35
C SER A 312 -4.45 -6.11 5.83
N LEU A 313 -5.69 -6.24 6.31
CA LEU A 313 -6.00 -5.98 7.71
C LEU A 313 -5.52 -7.09 8.65
N TYR A 314 -5.49 -8.38 8.23
CA TYR A 314 -5.34 -9.48 9.19
C TYR A 314 -4.35 -10.59 8.80
N LEU A 315 -3.87 -10.64 7.58
CA LEU A 315 -3.03 -11.76 7.07
C LEU A 315 -1.67 -11.31 6.56
N ASN A 316 -1.65 -10.36 5.62
CA ASN A 316 -0.42 -9.91 4.99
C ASN A 316 0.45 -9.11 5.96
N LEU A 317 1.75 -9.15 5.72
CA LEU A 317 2.64 -8.14 6.28
C LEU A 317 2.43 -6.85 5.50
N GLU A 318 1.97 -5.82 6.21
CA GLU A 318 1.74 -4.50 5.67
C GLU A 318 2.41 -3.45 6.57
N MET A 319 2.62 -2.29 6.02
CA MET A 319 3.17 -1.14 6.74
C MET A 319 2.39 0.12 6.41
N MET A 320 2.10 0.90 7.45
CA MET A 320 1.47 2.21 7.34
C MET A 320 2.23 3.21 8.22
N LEU A 321 2.49 4.37 7.66
CA LEU A 321 2.90 5.53 8.44
C LEU A 321 1.64 6.29 8.84
N ARG A 322 1.47 6.52 10.15
CA ARG A 322 0.46 7.42 10.69
C ARG A 322 1.12 8.76 10.97
N VAL A 323 0.62 9.82 10.34
CA VAL A 323 1.04 11.20 10.57
C VAL A 323 -0.16 11.95 11.14
N GLU A 324 0.00 12.58 12.30
CA GLU A 324 -1.01 13.41 12.93
C GLU A 324 -0.55 14.87 12.87
N ASP A 325 -0.94 15.54 11.80
CA ASP A 325 -0.60 16.94 11.52
C ASP A 325 -1.67 17.56 10.63
N ARG A 326 -2.14 18.73 11.01
CA ARG A 326 -3.24 19.41 10.32
C ARG A 326 -2.87 19.87 8.92
N ALA A 327 -1.69 20.41 8.73
CA ALA A 327 -1.25 20.93 7.43
C ALA A 327 -1.01 19.78 6.46
N PHE A 328 -0.37 18.71 6.93
CA PHE A 328 -0.18 17.49 6.15
C PHE A 328 -1.51 16.81 5.80
N ALA A 329 -2.44 16.72 6.74
CA ALA A 329 -3.78 16.17 6.48
C ALA A 329 -4.56 16.99 5.46
N GLN A 330 -4.46 18.33 5.49
CA GLN A 330 -5.08 19.18 4.47
C GLN A 330 -4.48 18.93 3.09
N ALA A 331 -3.18 18.84 2.97
CA ALA A 331 -2.51 18.52 1.71
C ALA A 331 -2.94 17.16 1.14
N MET A 332 -3.11 16.16 2.03
CA MET A 332 -3.64 14.85 1.61
C MET A 332 -5.10 14.94 1.13
N ARG A 333 -5.91 15.84 1.71
CA ARG A 333 -7.28 16.10 1.22
C ARG A 333 -7.29 16.78 -0.12
N ASP A 334 -6.37 17.72 -0.36
CA ASP A 334 -6.23 18.38 -1.66
C ASP A 334 -5.86 17.35 -2.74
N TYR A 335 -4.98 16.37 -2.41
CA TYR A 335 -4.71 15.24 -3.26
C TYR A 335 -5.99 14.41 -3.52
N VAL A 336 -6.75 14.07 -2.47
CA VAL A 336 -8.02 13.32 -2.60
C VAL A 336 -9.04 14.09 -3.43
N ASP A 337 -9.12 15.40 -3.30
CA ASP A 337 -10.02 16.25 -4.10
C ASP A 337 -9.67 16.19 -5.60
N GLY A 338 -8.39 16.13 -5.95
CA GLY A 338 -7.92 15.86 -7.30
C GLY A 338 -8.33 14.47 -7.81
N GLU A 339 -8.25 13.43 -6.97
CA GLU A 339 -8.71 12.08 -7.34
C GLU A 339 -10.24 12.03 -7.50
N VAL A 340 -10.99 12.73 -6.65
CA VAL A 340 -12.46 12.88 -6.74
C VAL A 340 -12.86 13.60 -8.03
N ALA A 341 -12.18 14.67 -8.40
CA ALA A 341 -12.44 15.41 -9.65
C ALA A 341 -12.27 14.53 -10.91
N ASN A 342 -11.41 13.51 -10.83
CA ASN A 342 -11.17 12.53 -11.90
C ASN A 342 -12.02 11.25 -11.74
N SER A 343 -13.02 11.27 -10.85
CA SER A 343 -13.84 10.10 -10.54
C SER A 343 -15.31 10.28 -10.94
N MET A 344 -15.98 9.16 -11.14
CA MET A 344 -17.44 9.13 -11.28
C MET A 344 -18.08 8.91 -9.91
N GLU A 345 -18.95 9.81 -9.48
CA GLU A 345 -19.73 9.61 -8.25
C GLU A 345 -20.77 8.52 -8.42
N ILE A 346 -20.76 7.56 -7.52
CA ILE A 346 -21.73 6.48 -7.46
C ILE A 346 -22.86 6.87 -6.50
N THR A 347 -23.88 7.52 -7.03
CA THR A 347 -25.08 7.86 -6.27
C THR A 347 -25.93 6.60 -6.01
N PRO A 348 -26.90 6.63 -5.05
CA PRO A 348 -27.84 5.53 -4.87
C PRO A 348 -28.59 5.14 -6.15
N ALA A 349 -28.94 6.13 -6.99
CA ALA A 349 -29.61 5.90 -8.28
C ALA A 349 -28.69 5.15 -9.27
N VAL A 350 -27.44 5.63 -9.41
CA VAL A 350 -26.43 4.97 -10.27
C VAL A 350 -26.12 3.55 -9.77
N HIS A 351 -25.99 3.36 -8.46
CA HIS A 351 -25.76 2.03 -7.91
C HIS A 351 -26.94 1.09 -8.20
N LYS A 352 -28.17 1.57 -7.98
CA LYS A 352 -29.40 0.79 -8.23
C LYS A 352 -29.54 0.39 -9.70
N SER A 353 -29.26 1.31 -10.64
CA SER A 353 -29.34 1.03 -12.09
C SER A 353 -28.34 -0.03 -12.53
N LYS A 354 -27.13 -0.04 -11.92
CA LYS A 354 -26.09 -1.05 -12.20
C LYS A 354 -26.33 -2.39 -11.48
N ALA A 355 -27.10 -2.42 -10.40
CA ALA A 355 -27.28 -3.56 -9.49
C ALA A 355 -28.38 -4.53 -9.95
N THR A 356 -28.29 -5.08 -11.18
CA THR A 356 -29.15 -6.18 -11.64
C THR A 356 -28.99 -7.42 -10.76
N LEU A 357 -29.97 -8.32 -10.75
CA LEU A 357 -29.91 -9.54 -9.94
C LEU A 357 -28.62 -10.34 -10.20
N TRP A 358 -28.31 -10.57 -11.49
CA TRP A 358 -27.08 -11.25 -11.90
C TRP A 358 -25.80 -10.56 -11.38
N ARG A 359 -25.72 -9.24 -11.51
CA ARG A 359 -24.57 -8.48 -10.99
C ARG A 359 -24.44 -8.55 -9.48
N LYS A 360 -25.54 -8.47 -8.75
CA LYS A 360 -25.56 -8.64 -7.28
C LYS A 360 -25.01 -9.99 -6.86
N THR A 361 -25.42 -11.06 -7.54
CA THR A 361 -24.91 -12.43 -7.29
C THR A 361 -23.42 -12.50 -7.59
N LYS A 362 -22.97 -11.95 -8.74
CA LYS A 362 -21.55 -11.88 -9.09
C LYS A 362 -20.75 -11.09 -8.05
N TRP A 363 -21.26 -9.95 -7.59
CA TRP A 363 -20.59 -9.13 -6.56
C TRP A 363 -20.51 -9.85 -5.21
N ALA A 364 -21.57 -10.53 -4.80
CA ALA A 364 -21.60 -11.31 -3.56
C ALA A 364 -20.59 -12.46 -3.61
N LEU A 365 -20.56 -13.21 -4.73
CA LEU A 365 -19.59 -14.28 -4.93
C LEU A 365 -18.15 -13.76 -4.95
N SER A 366 -17.90 -12.67 -5.67
CA SER A 366 -16.58 -12.04 -5.71
C SER A 366 -16.14 -11.56 -4.33
N ASN A 367 -17.05 -10.92 -3.56
CA ASN A 367 -16.74 -10.52 -2.19
C ASN A 367 -16.42 -11.72 -1.29
N PHE A 368 -17.17 -12.80 -1.40
CA PHE A 368 -16.88 -14.04 -0.68
C PHE A 368 -15.50 -14.59 -1.05
N LEU A 369 -15.18 -14.68 -2.34
CA LEU A 369 -13.89 -15.19 -2.83
C LEU A 369 -12.73 -14.32 -2.36
N VAL A 370 -12.83 -12.98 -2.48
CA VAL A 370 -11.77 -12.03 -2.07
C VAL A 370 -11.57 -12.03 -0.56
N THR A 371 -12.61 -12.25 0.24
CA THR A 371 -12.51 -12.27 1.70
C THR A 371 -12.09 -13.62 2.27
N THR A 372 -12.32 -14.72 1.55
CA THR A 372 -12.04 -16.08 2.04
C THR A 372 -10.88 -16.77 1.33
N MET A 373 -10.62 -16.44 0.06
CA MET A 373 -9.59 -17.07 -0.77
C MET A 373 -8.42 -16.12 -1.05
N ASP A 374 -7.29 -16.71 -1.49
CA ASP A 374 -6.12 -15.94 -1.90
C ASP A 374 -6.41 -15.11 -3.17
N TYR A 375 -5.90 -13.88 -3.20
CA TYR A 375 -5.95 -12.97 -4.35
C TYR A 375 -5.52 -13.62 -5.68
N THR A 376 -4.55 -14.50 -5.65
CA THR A 376 -4.07 -15.25 -6.82
C THR A 376 -5.00 -16.33 -7.31
N VAL A 377 -5.71 -16.96 -6.41
CA VAL A 377 -6.78 -17.89 -6.80
C VAL A 377 -7.88 -17.11 -7.52
N THR A 378 -8.25 -15.95 -6.99
CA THR A 378 -9.25 -15.08 -7.65
C THR A 378 -8.78 -14.53 -8.99
N ARG A 379 -7.50 -14.20 -9.16
CA ARG A 379 -6.93 -13.75 -10.44
C ARG A 379 -6.89 -14.88 -11.49
N ARG A 380 -6.59 -16.12 -11.07
CA ARG A 380 -6.60 -17.29 -11.97
C ARG A 380 -8.01 -17.72 -12.38
N ILE A 381 -8.99 -17.53 -11.49
CA ILE A 381 -10.41 -17.82 -11.77
C ILE A 381 -11.04 -16.74 -12.68
N ASN A 382 -10.45 -15.53 -12.76
CA ASN A 382 -10.84 -14.50 -13.73
C ASN A 382 -10.43 -14.87 -15.17
N LEU A 383 -10.62 -16.12 -15.55
CA LEU A 383 -10.46 -16.61 -16.92
C LEU A 383 -11.33 -15.81 -17.88
N GLY A 384 -10.68 -14.97 -18.68
CA GLY A 384 -11.19 -14.53 -19.97
C GLY A 384 -12.48 -13.71 -19.90
N GLN A 385 -12.35 -12.43 -19.55
CA GLN A 385 -13.23 -11.39 -20.09
C GLN A 385 -12.35 -10.13 -20.30
N GLU A 386 -11.86 -10.01 -21.52
CA GLU A 386 -11.46 -8.73 -22.09
C GLU A 386 -12.69 -7.81 -22.25
#